data_104e4156b9edaa3d746105e85900d8fc
#
_entry.id   104e4156b9edaa3d746105e85900d8fc
#
_cell.length_a   1.000
_cell.length_b   1.000
_cell.length_c   1.000
_cell.angle_alpha   90.00
_cell.angle_beta   90.00
_cell.angle_gamma   90.00
#
_symmetry.space_group_name_H-M   'P 1'
#
loop_
_entity.id
_entity.type
_entity.pdbx_description
1 polymer ?
#
loop_
_entity_poly.entity_id
_entity_poly.type
_entity_poly.pdbx_seq_one_letter_code
_entity_poly.pdbx_strand_id
1 'polypeptide(L)'
;MDLYIFDFDDTLAITDSRVRVIRNNEDIWMTSREFADFPIQDGDFIDFDDFKRAKGTLIKDTVTVMEDAMNDVGQSNVFIVTARSLGDPVRQWLEQELGRSPEIIATSGSAGKRPWLLKQLQSHQYTRVIVYEDCRHNIRDLKKAVQEHNDTADVSVIYSAMCIMPDTSMVKTESRWRPENLITEWEYREITKNFLRKVW
;
A
#
# COMPACT_ATOMS: atom_id res chain seq x y z
N MET A 1 1.52 -1.19 -20.59
CA MET A 1 2.20 -1.92 -19.50
C MET A 1 1.51 -1.60 -18.18
N ASP A 2 1.30 -2.59 -17.29
CA ASP A 2 0.62 -2.38 -16.01
C ASP A 2 1.63 -2.05 -14.91
N LEU A 3 1.27 -1.09 -14.05
CA LEU A 3 2.00 -0.72 -12.84
C LEU A 3 1.23 -1.23 -11.63
N TYR A 4 1.88 -2.04 -10.80
CA TYR A 4 1.32 -2.50 -9.53
C TYR A 4 1.94 -1.75 -8.35
N ILE A 5 1.09 -1.28 -7.45
CA ILE A 5 1.47 -0.55 -6.24
C ILE A 5 0.84 -1.25 -5.05
N PHE A 6 1.66 -1.62 -4.09
CA PHE A 6 1.23 -2.18 -2.81
C PHE A 6 1.65 -1.24 -1.69
N ASP A 7 0.76 -0.96 -0.75
CA ASP A 7 1.20 -0.47 0.55
C ASP A 7 1.77 -1.62 1.38
N PHE A 8 2.42 -1.32 2.49
CA PHE A 8 3.05 -2.32 3.33
C PHE A 8 2.25 -2.64 4.60
N ASP A 9 2.10 -1.65 5.48
CA ASP A 9 1.44 -1.82 6.78
C ASP A 9 -0.07 -2.04 6.59
N ASP A 10 -0.62 -3.08 7.20
CA ASP A 10 -2.04 -3.50 7.07
C ASP A 10 -2.48 -3.85 5.64
N THR A 11 -1.54 -3.90 4.68
CA THR A 11 -1.79 -4.29 3.28
C THR A 11 -1.04 -5.57 2.91
N LEU A 12 0.28 -5.61 3.02
CA LEU A 12 1.10 -6.82 2.82
C LEU A 12 1.40 -7.53 4.14
N ALA A 13 1.41 -6.78 5.24
CA ALA A 13 1.68 -7.34 6.57
C ALA A 13 0.88 -6.61 7.67
N ILE A 14 0.39 -7.39 8.63
CA ILE A 14 -0.01 -6.86 9.93
C ILE A 14 1.27 -6.73 10.74
N THR A 15 1.74 -5.50 10.92
CA THR A 15 3.02 -5.24 11.58
C THR A 15 2.86 -4.97 13.07
N ASP A 16 3.92 -5.28 13.82
CA ASP A 16 4.00 -5.02 15.28
C ASP A 16 4.36 -3.55 15.58
N SER A 17 4.67 -2.76 14.54
CA SER A 17 5.11 -1.37 14.69
C SER A 17 4.02 -0.48 15.29
N ARG A 18 4.40 0.37 16.25
CA ARG A 18 3.51 1.28 16.95
C ARG A 18 3.99 2.72 16.81
N VAL A 19 3.03 3.63 16.72
CA VAL A 19 3.28 5.07 16.89
C VAL A 19 3.21 5.37 18.37
N ARG A 20 4.20 6.09 18.88
CA ARG A 20 4.21 6.61 20.24
C ARG A 20 3.90 8.09 20.21
N VAL A 21 2.85 8.52 20.89
CA VAL A 21 2.54 9.93 21.12
C VAL A 21 2.78 10.23 22.60
N ILE A 22 3.59 11.25 22.90
CA ILE A 22 3.81 11.71 24.25
C ILE A 22 2.98 12.98 24.43
N ARG A 23 1.99 12.93 25.32
CA ARG A 23 1.10 14.03 25.68
C ARG A 23 1.08 14.20 27.19
N ASN A 24 1.40 15.40 27.68
CA ASN A 24 1.43 15.69 29.12
C ASN A 24 2.35 14.74 29.92
N ASN A 25 3.47 14.32 29.37
CA ASN A 25 4.40 13.31 29.90
C ASN A 25 3.82 11.89 30.02
N GLU A 26 2.73 11.59 29.36
CA GLU A 26 2.15 10.25 29.26
C GLU A 26 2.38 9.66 27.86
N ASP A 27 2.75 8.38 27.81
CA ASP A 27 2.96 7.64 26.58
C ASP A 27 1.64 7.02 26.10
N ILE A 28 1.25 7.35 24.89
CA ILE A 28 0.10 6.74 24.18
C ILE A 28 0.64 5.95 23.01
N TRP A 29 0.44 4.64 23.04
CA TRP A 29 0.88 3.73 21.97
C TRP A 29 -0.30 3.30 21.13
N MET A 30 -0.15 3.38 19.80
CA MET A 30 -1.22 3.04 18.86
C MET A 30 -0.69 2.44 17.57
N THR A 31 -1.54 1.74 16.84
CA THR A 31 -1.26 1.28 15.47
C THR A 31 -1.19 2.46 14.51
N SER A 32 -0.63 2.24 13.32
CA SER A 32 -0.67 3.22 12.21
C SER A 32 -2.09 3.64 11.88
N ARG A 33 -3.03 2.70 11.91
CA ARG A 33 -4.46 2.94 11.64
C ARG A 33 -5.11 3.82 12.71
N GLU A 34 -4.91 3.51 13.99
CA GLU A 34 -5.42 4.33 15.10
C GLU A 34 -4.82 5.74 15.07
N PHE A 35 -3.54 5.85 14.70
CA PHE A 35 -2.87 7.14 14.57
C PHE A 35 -3.42 8.00 13.43
N ALA A 36 -3.87 7.39 12.31
CA ALA A 36 -4.44 8.13 11.18
C ALA A 36 -5.68 8.97 11.57
N ASP A 37 -6.45 8.51 12.55
CA ASP A 37 -7.64 9.19 13.07
C ASP A 37 -7.40 9.89 14.42
N PHE A 38 -6.16 9.86 14.94
CA PHE A 38 -5.83 10.41 16.25
C PHE A 38 -5.75 11.95 16.21
N PRO A 39 -6.48 12.66 17.11
CA PRO A 39 -6.46 14.12 17.13
C PRO A 39 -5.16 14.62 17.77
N ILE A 40 -4.22 15.04 16.93
CA ILE A 40 -2.95 15.64 17.35
C ILE A 40 -3.25 17.01 17.98
N GLN A 41 -2.59 17.32 19.10
CA GLN A 41 -2.70 18.57 19.84
C GLN A 41 -1.37 19.31 19.87
N ASP A 42 -1.42 20.62 20.10
CA ASP A 42 -0.22 21.41 20.32
C ASP A 42 0.53 20.88 21.55
N GLY A 43 1.83 20.64 21.37
CA GLY A 43 2.69 20.08 22.41
C GLY A 43 2.80 18.55 22.42
N ASP A 44 2.07 17.82 21.55
CA ASP A 44 2.30 16.41 21.35
C ASP A 44 3.69 16.18 20.73
N PHE A 45 4.45 15.24 21.28
CA PHE A 45 5.64 14.71 20.63
C PHE A 45 5.30 13.35 20.01
N ILE A 46 5.58 13.18 18.71
CA ILE A 46 5.26 11.96 17.95
C ILE A 46 6.55 11.24 17.62
N ASP A 47 6.62 9.97 17.99
CA ASP A 47 7.77 9.10 17.77
C ASP A 47 7.38 7.91 16.89
N PHE A 48 8.12 7.75 15.77
CA PHE A 48 7.99 6.68 14.80
C PHE A 48 9.18 5.70 14.82
N ASP A 49 9.98 5.70 15.89
CA ASP A 49 11.21 4.91 15.96
C ASP A 49 10.97 3.41 15.79
N ASP A 50 9.79 2.93 16.18
CA ASP A 50 9.41 1.52 16.01
C ASP A 50 9.29 1.11 14.53
N PHE A 51 9.02 2.07 13.63
CA PHE A 51 8.97 1.85 12.19
C PHE A 51 10.34 1.74 11.52
N LYS A 52 11.44 1.95 12.26
CA LYS A 52 12.80 1.66 11.80
C LYS A 52 13.07 0.15 11.68
N ARG A 53 12.15 -0.68 12.14
CA ARG A 53 12.17 -2.14 12.00
C ARG A 53 10.92 -2.59 11.28
N ALA A 54 11.00 -3.70 10.55
CA ALA A 54 9.84 -4.39 10.01
C ALA A 54 9.74 -5.75 10.68
N LYS A 55 8.58 -6.04 11.26
CA LYS A 55 8.24 -7.32 11.89
C LYS A 55 6.73 -7.45 11.95
N GLY A 56 6.21 -8.65 11.80
CA GLY A 56 4.77 -8.88 11.83
C GLY A 56 4.38 -10.20 11.18
N THR A 57 3.18 -10.26 10.65
CA THR A 57 2.62 -11.42 9.96
C THR A 57 2.20 -11.04 8.55
N LEU A 58 2.62 -11.79 7.54
CA LEU A 58 2.24 -11.57 6.14
C LEU A 58 0.73 -11.78 5.94
N ILE A 59 0.10 -10.92 5.15
CA ILE A 59 -1.26 -11.08 4.63
C ILE A 59 -1.15 -11.89 3.34
N LYS A 60 -1.31 -13.21 3.45
CA LYS A 60 -1.00 -14.18 2.40
C LYS A 60 -1.65 -13.86 1.06
N ASP A 61 -2.93 -13.50 1.06
CA ASP A 61 -3.66 -13.23 -0.19
C ASP A 61 -3.06 -12.07 -0.95
N THR A 62 -2.74 -10.97 -0.27
CA THR A 62 -2.14 -9.79 -0.90
C THR A 62 -0.70 -10.08 -1.36
N VAL A 63 0.04 -10.85 -0.56
CA VAL A 63 1.41 -11.28 -0.93
C VAL A 63 1.36 -12.17 -2.17
N THR A 64 0.44 -13.15 -2.26
CA THR A 64 0.29 -13.99 -3.44
C THR A 64 0.04 -13.16 -4.69
N VAL A 65 -0.85 -12.17 -4.61
CA VAL A 65 -1.11 -11.25 -5.74
C VAL A 65 0.12 -10.44 -6.11
N MET A 66 0.91 -9.98 -5.14
CA MET A 66 2.16 -9.27 -5.40
C MET A 66 3.17 -10.18 -6.12
N GLU A 67 3.32 -11.42 -5.66
CA GLU A 67 4.24 -12.39 -6.28
C GLU A 67 3.80 -12.74 -7.72
N ASP A 68 2.50 -12.94 -7.92
CA ASP A 68 1.92 -13.16 -9.27
C ASP A 68 2.17 -11.95 -10.17
N ALA A 69 1.94 -10.74 -9.68
CA ALA A 69 2.20 -9.52 -10.44
C ALA A 69 3.69 -9.42 -10.85
N MET A 70 4.63 -9.70 -9.93
CA MET A 70 6.07 -9.73 -10.26
C MET A 70 6.41 -10.75 -11.35
N ASN A 71 5.71 -11.88 -11.39
CA ASN A 71 5.91 -12.90 -12.42
C ASN A 71 5.27 -12.50 -13.77
N ASP A 72 4.09 -11.85 -13.73
CA ASP A 72 3.30 -11.53 -14.93
C ASP A 72 3.82 -10.30 -15.68
N VAL A 73 4.14 -9.21 -14.95
CA VAL A 73 4.55 -7.92 -15.57
C VAL A 73 6.02 -7.58 -15.34
N GLY A 74 6.74 -8.43 -14.62
CA GLY A 74 8.13 -8.21 -14.23
C GLY A 74 8.28 -7.37 -12.97
N GLN A 75 9.28 -7.68 -12.17
CA GLN A 75 9.53 -7.06 -10.87
C GLN A 75 9.71 -5.54 -10.94
N SER A 76 10.24 -5.00 -12.03
CA SER A 76 10.44 -3.56 -12.24
C SER A 76 9.14 -2.75 -12.39
N ASN A 77 8.00 -3.42 -12.54
CA ASN A 77 6.68 -2.81 -12.66
C ASN A 77 5.81 -3.02 -11.40
N VAL A 78 6.42 -3.56 -10.33
CA VAL A 78 5.78 -3.81 -9.05
C VAL A 78 6.54 -3.04 -7.96
N PHE A 79 5.83 -2.21 -7.21
CA PHE A 79 6.42 -1.37 -6.16
C PHE A 79 5.67 -1.53 -4.85
N ILE A 80 6.42 -1.51 -3.75
CA ILE A 80 5.85 -1.26 -2.44
C ILE A 80 6.06 0.21 -2.11
N VAL A 81 4.96 0.95 -1.94
CA VAL A 81 5.00 2.41 -1.67
C VAL A 81 4.43 2.65 -0.28
N THR A 82 5.32 2.79 0.69
CA THR A 82 4.96 2.88 2.11
C THR A 82 5.14 4.29 2.67
N ALA A 83 4.32 4.66 3.65
CA ALA A 83 4.46 5.90 4.41
C ALA A 83 5.66 5.90 5.38
N ARG A 84 6.32 4.77 5.58
CA ARG A 84 7.54 4.67 6.39
C ARG A 84 8.63 5.61 5.86
N SER A 85 9.53 6.02 6.75
CA SER A 85 10.69 6.85 6.39
C SER A 85 11.86 6.05 5.83
N LEU A 86 11.92 4.73 6.09
CA LEU A 86 12.99 3.83 5.68
C LEU A 86 12.39 2.62 4.94
N GLY A 87 12.89 2.33 3.74
CA GLY A 87 12.50 1.17 2.94
C GLY A 87 13.33 -0.08 3.23
N ASP A 88 14.59 0.07 3.61
CA ASP A 88 15.50 -1.05 3.82
C ASP A 88 15.05 -2.07 4.88
N PRO A 89 14.48 -1.68 6.03
CA PRO A 89 13.92 -2.66 6.97
C PRO A 89 12.80 -3.50 6.39
N VAL A 90 11.94 -2.90 5.56
CA VAL A 90 10.84 -3.62 4.87
C VAL A 90 11.42 -4.60 3.85
N ARG A 91 12.39 -4.16 3.04
CA ARG A 91 13.08 -5.01 2.06
C ARG A 91 13.72 -6.22 2.73
N GLN A 92 14.55 -6.00 3.76
CA GLN A 92 15.26 -7.06 4.46
C GLN A 92 14.30 -8.08 5.07
N TRP A 93 13.20 -7.62 5.66
CA TRP A 93 12.20 -8.49 6.23
C TRP A 93 11.48 -9.32 5.16
N LEU A 94 11.05 -8.71 4.04
CA LEU A 94 10.41 -9.43 2.94
C LEU A 94 11.36 -10.43 2.27
N GLU A 95 12.63 -10.08 2.09
CA GLU A 95 13.65 -11.01 1.58
C GLU A 95 13.86 -12.22 2.51
N GLN A 96 13.76 -12.04 3.83
CA GLN A 96 13.82 -13.14 4.78
C GLN A 96 12.58 -14.03 4.73
N GLU A 97 11.38 -13.44 4.60
CA GLU A 97 10.11 -14.18 4.61
C GLU A 97 9.78 -14.83 3.26
N LEU A 98 10.13 -14.17 2.13
CA LEU A 98 9.71 -14.55 0.77
C LEU A 98 10.89 -14.89 -0.16
N GLY A 99 12.15 -14.67 0.25
CA GLY A 99 13.32 -14.83 -0.58
C GLY A 99 13.52 -13.73 -1.66
N ARG A 100 12.57 -12.80 -1.80
CA ARG A 100 12.61 -11.70 -2.76
C ARG A 100 11.75 -10.52 -2.30
N SER A 101 12.02 -9.34 -2.83
CA SER A 101 11.22 -8.13 -2.60
C SER A 101 11.19 -7.29 -3.86
N PRO A 102 10.06 -6.67 -4.24
CA PRO A 102 10.04 -5.61 -5.24
C PRO A 102 10.78 -4.37 -4.73
N GLU A 103 10.86 -3.32 -5.56
CA GLU A 103 11.43 -2.05 -5.13
C GLU A 103 10.55 -1.40 -4.04
N ILE A 104 11.20 -0.93 -2.96
CA ILE A 104 10.52 -0.28 -1.84
C ILE A 104 10.71 1.24 -1.94
N ILE A 105 9.62 1.95 -1.97
CA ILE A 105 9.56 3.42 -1.98
C ILE A 105 9.07 3.89 -0.62
N ALA A 106 9.98 4.38 0.20
CA ALA A 106 9.65 4.98 1.49
C ALA A 106 9.38 6.48 1.29
N THR A 107 8.16 6.92 1.55
CA THR A 107 7.71 8.28 1.23
C THR A 107 7.73 9.24 2.42
N SER A 108 8.14 8.78 3.61
CA SER A 108 8.17 9.57 4.84
C SER A 108 6.82 10.25 5.17
N GLY A 109 5.74 9.51 4.94
CA GLY A 109 4.37 9.94 5.14
C GLY A 109 3.49 9.72 3.91
N SER A 110 2.19 9.60 4.14
CA SER A 110 1.19 9.30 3.09
C SER A 110 1.19 10.35 1.95
N ALA A 111 1.45 11.62 2.26
CA ALA A 111 1.47 12.71 1.28
C ALA A 111 2.53 12.52 0.19
N GLY A 112 3.59 11.75 0.44
CA GLY A 112 4.64 11.46 -0.54
C GLY A 112 4.26 10.45 -1.63
N LYS A 113 3.22 9.63 -1.42
CA LYS A 113 2.78 8.61 -2.38
C LYS A 113 2.31 9.21 -3.71
N ARG A 114 1.50 10.29 -3.65
CA ARG A 114 0.97 10.97 -4.84
C ARG A 114 2.05 11.56 -5.74
N PRO A 115 2.98 12.41 -5.27
CA PRO A 115 4.04 12.96 -6.13
C PRO A 115 4.97 11.88 -6.70
N TRP A 116 5.21 10.80 -5.95
CA TRP A 116 5.95 9.66 -6.48
C TRP A 116 5.24 9.03 -7.67
N LEU A 117 3.92 8.74 -7.56
CA LEU A 117 3.16 8.16 -8.68
C LEU A 117 3.13 9.08 -9.90
N LEU A 118 2.93 10.40 -9.71
CA LEU A 118 2.98 11.37 -10.81
C LEU A 118 4.32 11.30 -11.54
N LYS A 119 5.44 11.24 -10.82
CA LYS A 119 6.77 11.10 -11.41
C LYS A 119 6.92 9.79 -12.19
N GLN A 120 6.39 8.68 -11.68
CA GLN A 120 6.41 7.39 -12.39
C GLN A 120 5.62 7.47 -13.71
N LEU A 121 4.42 8.04 -13.68
CA LEU A 121 3.57 8.19 -14.86
C LEU A 121 4.19 9.11 -15.93
N GLN A 122 4.94 10.13 -15.53
CA GLN A 122 5.66 11.02 -16.44
C GLN A 122 6.89 10.35 -17.08
N SER A 123 7.49 9.38 -16.40
CA SER A 123 8.75 8.75 -16.83
C SER A 123 8.53 7.47 -17.62
N HIS A 124 7.35 6.85 -17.56
CA HIS A 124 7.05 5.54 -18.14
C HIS A 124 5.68 5.52 -18.80
N GLN A 125 5.54 4.70 -19.84
CA GLN A 125 4.26 4.51 -20.54
C GLN A 125 3.48 3.35 -19.92
N TYR A 126 2.73 3.64 -18.86
CA TYR A 126 1.79 2.71 -18.29
C TYR A 126 0.42 2.84 -18.96
N THR A 127 -0.30 1.73 -19.07
CA THR A 127 -1.68 1.70 -19.56
C THR A 127 -2.66 1.55 -18.40
N ARG A 128 -2.19 0.97 -17.27
CA ARG A 128 -3.01 0.75 -16.10
C ARG A 128 -2.16 0.89 -14.83
N VAL A 129 -2.76 1.49 -13.79
CA VAL A 129 -2.24 1.52 -12.40
C VAL A 129 -3.18 0.72 -11.53
N ILE A 130 -2.64 -0.27 -10.83
CA ILE A 130 -3.37 -1.17 -9.95
C ILE A 130 -2.81 -1.01 -8.53
N VAL A 131 -3.66 -0.59 -7.60
CA VAL A 131 -3.28 -0.23 -6.24
C VAL A 131 -3.91 -1.18 -5.22
N TYR A 132 -3.11 -1.65 -4.27
CA TYR A 132 -3.53 -2.39 -3.09
C TYR A 132 -3.15 -1.57 -1.85
N GLU A 133 -4.14 -1.15 -1.08
CA GLU A 133 -3.97 -0.16 -0.02
C GLU A 133 -5.09 -0.34 1.03
N ASP A 134 -4.81 -0.22 2.32
CA ASP A 134 -5.81 -0.27 3.38
C ASP A 134 -6.45 1.10 3.66
N CYS A 135 -5.72 2.18 3.40
CA CYS A 135 -6.13 3.55 3.67
C CYS A 135 -6.90 4.18 2.49
N ARG A 136 -8.21 4.42 2.68
CA ARG A 136 -9.05 5.05 1.65
C ARG A 136 -8.60 6.45 1.24
N HIS A 137 -7.93 7.18 2.14
CA HIS A 137 -7.38 8.50 1.80
C HIS A 137 -6.27 8.36 0.77
N ASN A 138 -5.34 7.42 0.98
CA ASN A 138 -4.26 7.14 0.04
C ASN A 138 -4.79 6.68 -1.33
N ILE A 139 -5.81 5.79 -1.35
CA ILE A 139 -6.48 5.36 -2.58
C ILE A 139 -6.99 6.56 -3.38
N ARG A 140 -7.67 7.51 -2.70
CA ARG A 140 -8.21 8.72 -3.35
C ARG A 140 -7.11 9.63 -3.87
N ASP A 141 -6.02 9.79 -3.13
CA ASP A 141 -4.93 10.67 -3.54
C ASP A 141 -4.12 10.07 -4.70
N LEU A 142 -3.91 8.76 -4.73
CA LEU A 142 -3.32 8.08 -5.88
C LEU A 142 -4.22 8.17 -7.12
N LYS A 143 -5.55 8.06 -6.95
CA LYS A 143 -6.49 8.30 -8.06
C LYS A 143 -6.36 9.70 -8.63
N LYS A 144 -6.25 10.73 -7.77
CA LYS A 144 -6.05 12.12 -8.22
C LYS A 144 -4.76 12.27 -9.03
N ALA A 145 -3.68 11.56 -8.65
CA ALA A 145 -2.44 11.55 -9.43
C ALA A 145 -2.66 11.04 -10.87
N VAL A 146 -3.40 9.92 -11.01
CA VAL A 146 -3.72 9.38 -12.34
C VAL A 146 -4.63 10.33 -13.13
N GLN A 147 -5.62 10.95 -12.48
CA GLN A 147 -6.48 11.96 -13.12
C GLN A 147 -5.67 13.16 -13.62
N GLU A 148 -4.80 13.73 -12.77
CA GLU A 148 -3.93 14.85 -13.13
C GLU A 148 -2.99 14.51 -14.30
N HIS A 149 -2.46 13.29 -14.34
CA HIS A 149 -1.68 12.80 -15.48
C HIS A 149 -2.55 12.74 -16.74
N ASN A 150 -3.74 12.13 -16.66
CA ASN A 150 -4.65 11.96 -17.79
C ASN A 150 -5.17 13.27 -18.36
N ASP A 151 -5.27 14.34 -17.54
CA ASP A 151 -5.69 15.66 -17.99
C ASP A 151 -4.68 16.32 -18.94
N THR A 152 -3.43 15.86 -18.94
CA THR A 152 -2.33 16.43 -19.72
C THR A 152 -1.65 15.45 -20.67
N ALA A 153 -1.94 14.16 -20.57
CA ALA A 153 -1.30 13.11 -21.36
C ALA A 153 -2.09 12.79 -22.64
N ASP A 154 -1.40 12.44 -23.70
CA ASP A 154 -2.01 11.99 -24.97
C ASP A 154 -2.72 10.62 -24.84
N VAL A 155 -2.27 9.81 -23.89
CA VAL A 155 -2.81 8.46 -23.65
C VAL A 155 -3.25 8.36 -22.19
N SER A 156 -4.53 8.04 -21.98
CA SER A 156 -5.08 7.88 -20.65
C SER A 156 -4.66 6.57 -19.98
N VAL A 157 -4.37 6.65 -18.70
CA VAL A 157 -4.06 5.52 -17.82
C VAL A 157 -5.30 5.13 -17.04
N ILE A 158 -5.62 3.82 -17.02
CA ILE A 158 -6.73 3.28 -16.23
C ILE A 158 -6.27 3.11 -14.78
N TYR A 159 -7.08 3.60 -13.83
CA TYR A 159 -6.84 3.42 -12.40
C TYR A 159 -7.77 2.36 -11.81
N SER A 160 -7.19 1.39 -11.10
CA SER A 160 -7.91 0.36 -10.34
C SER A 160 -7.36 0.28 -8.92
N ALA A 161 -8.21 0.18 -7.91
CA ALA A 161 -7.75 0.06 -6.52
C ALA A 161 -8.54 -0.99 -5.75
N MET A 162 -7.83 -1.73 -4.89
CA MET A 162 -8.38 -2.66 -3.93
C MET A 162 -8.11 -2.14 -2.52
N CYS A 163 -9.20 -1.89 -1.77
CA CYS A 163 -9.10 -1.53 -0.37
C CYS A 163 -8.93 -2.80 0.47
N ILE A 164 -7.76 -2.94 1.09
CA ILE A 164 -7.45 -4.09 1.93
C ILE A 164 -8.01 -3.84 3.33
N MET A 165 -8.75 -4.81 3.85
CA MET A 165 -9.29 -4.77 5.21
C MET A 165 -8.81 -6.04 5.94
N PRO A 166 -7.60 -6.02 6.50
CA PRO A 166 -7.08 -7.16 7.20
C PRO A 166 -7.97 -7.47 8.41
N ASP A 167 -8.33 -8.73 8.58
CA ASP A 167 -9.03 -9.17 9.77
C ASP A 167 -8.03 -9.34 10.92
N THR A 168 -7.88 -8.29 11.71
CA THR A 168 -6.99 -8.29 12.87
C THR A 168 -7.53 -9.12 14.05
N SER A 169 -8.78 -9.57 14.00
CA SER A 169 -9.40 -10.37 15.07
C SER A 169 -9.04 -11.86 14.97
N MET A 170 -8.56 -12.30 13.81
CA MET A 170 -8.08 -13.66 13.60
C MET A 170 -6.57 -13.63 13.35
N VAL A 171 -5.82 -14.43 14.09
CA VAL A 171 -4.40 -14.73 13.83
C VAL A 171 -4.19 -15.48 12.48
N LYS A 172 -5.24 -15.61 11.70
CA LYS A 172 -5.29 -16.14 10.32
C LYS A 172 -5.74 -15.06 9.37
N THR A 173 -4.82 -14.48 8.75
CA THR A 173 -4.61 -13.86 7.43
C THR A 173 -5.73 -14.00 6.38
N GLU A 174 -6.98 -13.71 6.72
CA GLU A 174 -8.01 -13.52 5.72
C GLU A 174 -8.25 -12.03 5.51
N SER A 175 -7.76 -11.52 4.39
CA SER A 175 -8.10 -10.17 3.97
C SER A 175 -9.49 -10.18 3.33
N ARG A 176 -10.36 -9.25 3.76
CA ARG A 176 -11.62 -9.01 3.06
C ARG A 176 -11.40 -7.92 2.03
N TRP A 177 -11.45 -8.32 0.78
CA TRP A 177 -11.36 -7.41 -0.35
C TRP A 177 -12.67 -6.64 -0.52
N ARG A 178 -12.59 -5.31 -0.57
CA ARG A 178 -13.73 -4.48 -0.97
C ARG A 178 -13.27 -3.57 -2.10
N PRO A 179 -13.90 -3.64 -3.30
CA PRO A 179 -13.66 -2.64 -4.32
C PRO A 179 -14.16 -1.30 -3.81
N GLU A 180 -13.34 -0.28 -3.89
CA GLU A 180 -13.84 1.09 -3.80
C GLU A 180 -14.60 1.40 -5.09
N ASN A 181 -15.64 2.25 -5.02
CA ASN A 181 -16.53 2.65 -6.13
C ASN A 181 -15.83 3.40 -7.28
N LEU A 182 -14.58 3.03 -7.55
CA LEU A 182 -13.68 3.68 -8.50
C LEU A 182 -13.38 2.81 -9.72
N ILE A 183 -13.85 1.56 -9.66
CA ILE A 183 -13.72 0.58 -10.73
C ILE A 183 -15.12 0.40 -11.32
N THR A 184 -15.24 0.34 -12.64
CA THR A 184 -16.49 -0.07 -13.25
C THR A 184 -16.82 -1.49 -12.78
N GLU A 185 -18.10 -1.85 -12.72
CA GLU A 185 -18.53 -3.19 -12.31
C GLU A 185 -17.91 -4.29 -13.19
N TRP A 186 -17.61 -3.96 -14.44
CA TRP A 186 -16.94 -4.86 -15.39
C TRP A 186 -15.47 -5.09 -15.03
N GLU A 187 -14.72 -4.04 -14.75
CA GLU A 187 -13.30 -4.11 -14.33
C GLU A 187 -13.17 -4.90 -13.02
N TYR A 188 -14.08 -4.67 -12.08
CA TYR A 188 -14.15 -5.43 -10.82
C TYR A 188 -14.34 -6.93 -11.09
N ARG A 189 -15.27 -7.29 -11.96
CA ARG A 189 -15.55 -8.69 -12.32
C ARG A 189 -14.33 -9.36 -12.96
N GLU A 190 -13.60 -8.67 -13.81
CA GLU A 190 -12.38 -9.21 -14.44
C GLU A 190 -11.22 -9.37 -13.45
N ILE A 191 -10.98 -8.39 -12.58
CA ILE A 191 -9.97 -8.49 -11.52
C ILE A 191 -10.32 -9.63 -10.57
N THR A 192 -11.59 -9.72 -10.13
CA THR A 192 -12.05 -10.77 -9.22
C THR A 192 -12.03 -12.15 -9.87
N LYS A 193 -12.40 -12.29 -11.15
CA LYS A 193 -12.29 -13.56 -11.89
C LYS A 193 -10.84 -14.03 -12.01
N ASN A 194 -9.93 -13.13 -12.32
CA ASN A 194 -8.51 -13.45 -12.43
C ASN A 194 -7.91 -13.83 -11.06
N PHE A 195 -8.33 -13.15 -10.01
CA PHE A 195 -7.98 -13.50 -8.64
C PHE A 195 -8.51 -14.89 -8.24
N LEU A 196 -9.82 -15.13 -8.39
CA LEU A 196 -10.45 -16.42 -8.05
C LEU A 196 -9.94 -17.60 -8.88
N ARG A 197 -9.55 -17.38 -10.16
CA ARG A 197 -8.94 -18.43 -10.99
C ARG A 197 -7.54 -18.82 -10.56
N LYS A 198 -6.83 -17.97 -9.81
CA LYS A 198 -5.47 -18.22 -9.33
C LYS A 198 -5.42 -18.77 -7.90
N VAL A 199 -6.51 -18.61 -7.15
CA VAL A 199 -6.61 -19.06 -5.73
C VAL A 199 -7.32 -20.42 -5.60
N TRP A 200 -7.97 -20.91 -6.67
CA TRP A 200 -8.60 -22.24 -6.82
C TRP A 200 -8.02 -22.96 -8.03
#